data_77768e50d8cdfa9dd220a58e9d67ba27
#
_entry.id   77768e50d8cdfa9dd220a58e9d67ba27
#
_cell.length_a   1.000
_cell.length_b   1.000
_cell.length_c   1.000
_cell.angle_alpha   90.00
_cell.angle_beta   90.00
_cell.angle_gamma   90.00
#
_symmetry.space_group_name_H-M   'P 1'
#
loop_
_entity.id
_entity.type
_entity.pdbx_description
1 polymer ?
#
loop_
_entity_poly.entity_id
_entity_poly.type
_entity_poly.pdbx_seq_one_letter_code
_entity_poly.pdbx_strand_id
1 'polypeptide(L)'
;MGLFSSLGEKLNHIFSKLTKKGKLTELEIKTAMREVRVALLEADVNFLVAKDFINKVTEKALGEDILNSLTPGQQVIKIVRDELIELMGSTQSKLEVSPNPPTVILMCGLQGAGKTTICGKLASYLKTQGKRPLLVACDIYRPAAIEQLKIVGKSANAEVYSENNKNAPKIAQNGVAYAKKMGYDTVVIDTAGRLHIDEVLMQEIVDIKKATNPTEILLTIDAMLGQDAVNVAKEFNDKLEITGTILTKLDGDTRGGAALSVKAVTGKPIKFCGTGEKIGDLEPFYPDRMASRILGMGDVLTLIEKAEASYSEEQVKKLEENFKNNSFTFDDFLVQFEQIQKMGNLSELKSHQK
;
A
#
# COMPACT_ATOMS: atom_id res chain seq x y z
N MET A 1 -0.98 -3.22 17.19
CA MET A 1 -1.41 -4.45 16.51
C MET A 1 -0.80 -4.43 15.12
N GLY A 2 -0.30 -5.57 14.62
CA GLY A 2 0.32 -5.63 13.30
C GLY A 2 -0.70 -5.56 12.16
N LEU A 3 -0.28 -5.07 11.00
CA LEU A 3 -1.01 -5.13 9.74
C LEU A 3 -1.55 -6.55 9.50
N PHE A 4 -2.86 -6.67 9.23
CA PHE A 4 -3.53 -7.96 8.95
C PHE A 4 -3.45 -9.01 10.07
N SER A 5 -3.19 -8.61 11.33
CA SER A 5 -2.97 -9.57 12.44
C SER A 5 -4.14 -10.53 12.65
N SER A 6 -5.39 -10.04 12.56
CA SER A 6 -6.58 -10.88 12.75
C SER A 6 -6.73 -11.95 11.66
N LEU A 7 -6.53 -11.59 10.39
CA LEU A 7 -6.58 -12.57 9.29
C LEU A 7 -5.40 -13.54 9.37
N GLY A 8 -4.20 -13.01 9.64
CA GLY A 8 -2.97 -13.81 9.74
C GLY A 8 -3.06 -14.88 10.82
N GLU A 9 -3.54 -14.54 12.03
CA GLU A 9 -3.72 -15.49 13.13
C GLU A 9 -4.68 -16.64 12.77
N LYS A 10 -5.81 -16.31 12.11
CA LYS A 10 -6.78 -17.32 11.65
C LYS A 10 -6.16 -18.24 10.60
N LEU A 11 -5.49 -17.69 9.60
CA LEU A 11 -4.84 -18.48 8.54
C LEU A 11 -3.73 -19.37 9.13
N ASN A 12 -2.89 -18.84 10.02
CA ASN A 12 -1.85 -19.60 10.70
C ASN A 12 -2.42 -20.76 11.53
N HIS A 13 -3.53 -20.54 12.22
CA HIS A 13 -4.21 -21.62 12.96
C HIS A 13 -4.68 -22.74 12.03
N ILE A 14 -5.27 -22.39 10.87
CA ILE A 14 -5.72 -23.36 9.88
C ILE A 14 -4.52 -24.15 9.31
N PHE A 15 -3.48 -23.45 8.89
CA PHE A 15 -2.31 -24.05 8.25
C PHE A 15 -1.46 -24.88 9.21
N SER A 16 -1.40 -24.51 10.50
CA SER A 16 -0.70 -25.32 11.50
C SER A 16 -1.30 -26.71 11.67
N LYS A 17 -2.61 -26.87 11.40
CA LYS A 17 -3.27 -28.19 11.41
C LYS A 17 -2.85 -29.03 10.21
N LEU A 18 -2.63 -28.41 9.04
CA LEU A 18 -2.21 -29.08 7.82
C LEU A 18 -0.74 -29.51 7.86
N THR A 19 0.15 -28.65 8.39
CA THR A 19 1.60 -28.94 8.44
C THR A 19 1.99 -30.03 9.43
N LYS A 20 1.14 -30.31 10.43
CA LYS A 20 1.38 -31.39 11.40
C LYS A 20 1.11 -32.78 10.82
N LYS A 21 0.53 -32.87 9.62
CA LYS A 21 0.16 -34.12 8.98
C LYS A 21 1.16 -34.49 7.88
N GLY A 22 1.64 -35.71 7.92
CA GLY A 22 2.59 -36.23 6.91
C GLY A 22 1.92 -36.52 5.56
N LYS A 23 0.60 -36.76 5.54
CA LYS A 23 -0.21 -36.92 4.34
C LYS A 23 -1.50 -36.14 4.48
N LEU A 24 -2.03 -35.63 3.38
CA LEU A 24 -3.31 -34.93 3.33
C LEU A 24 -4.26 -35.67 2.40
N THR A 25 -5.50 -35.75 2.80
CA THR A 25 -6.59 -36.26 1.99
C THR A 25 -7.31 -35.08 1.30
N GLU A 26 -8.00 -35.34 0.19
CA GLU A 26 -8.84 -34.32 -0.47
C GLU A 26 -9.86 -33.69 0.50
N LEU A 27 -10.44 -34.49 1.40
CA LEU A 27 -11.43 -34.02 2.36
C LEU A 27 -10.83 -33.00 3.34
N GLU A 28 -9.60 -33.24 3.79
CA GLU A 28 -8.88 -32.34 4.69
C GLU A 28 -8.53 -31.04 4.01
N ILE A 29 -8.06 -31.06 2.76
CA ILE A 29 -7.81 -29.87 1.95
C ILE A 29 -9.11 -29.08 1.76
N LYS A 30 -10.18 -29.72 1.33
CA LYS A 30 -11.50 -29.07 1.13
C LYS A 30 -12.04 -28.46 2.43
N THR A 31 -11.82 -29.13 3.57
CA THR A 31 -12.22 -28.61 4.88
C THR A 31 -11.42 -27.37 5.26
N ALA A 32 -10.08 -27.42 5.12
CA ALA A 32 -9.22 -26.27 5.39
C ALA A 32 -9.57 -25.08 4.48
N MET A 33 -9.84 -25.31 3.20
CA MET A 33 -10.23 -24.24 2.28
C MET A 33 -11.58 -23.61 2.62
N ARG A 34 -12.52 -24.37 3.23
CA ARG A 34 -13.76 -23.78 3.78
C ARG A 34 -13.46 -22.88 4.97
N GLU A 35 -12.56 -23.29 5.88
CA GLU A 35 -12.13 -22.45 7.01
C GLU A 35 -11.41 -21.18 6.50
N VAL A 36 -10.53 -21.29 5.51
CA VAL A 36 -9.87 -20.14 4.85
C VAL A 36 -10.90 -19.19 4.24
N ARG A 37 -11.91 -19.72 3.54
CA ARG A 37 -13.00 -18.88 2.99
C ARG A 37 -13.72 -18.09 4.07
N VAL A 38 -14.05 -18.72 5.17
CA VAL A 38 -14.70 -18.04 6.31
C VAL A 38 -13.80 -16.94 6.85
N ALA A 39 -12.49 -17.21 7.04
CA ALA A 39 -11.53 -16.23 7.52
C ALA A 39 -11.42 -15.02 6.57
N LEU A 40 -11.41 -15.24 5.25
CA LEU A 40 -11.41 -14.16 4.25
C LEU A 40 -12.69 -13.31 4.31
N LEU A 41 -13.85 -13.94 4.44
CA LEU A 41 -15.13 -13.22 4.54
C LEU A 41 -15.24 -12.41 5.86
N GLU A 42 -14.78 -12.96 6.97
CA GLU A 42 -14.68 -12.25 8.25
C GLU A 42 -13.66 -11.11 8.23
N ALA A 43 -12.70 -11.18 7.32
CA ALA A 43 -11.75 -10.09 7.03
C ALA A 43 -12.28 -9.08 6.01
N ASP A 44 -13.57 -9.08 5.70
CA ASP A 44 -14.23 -8.19 4.73
C ASP A 44 -13.71 -8.31 3.28
N VAL A 45 -13.17 -9.46 2.90
CA VAL A 45 -12.84 -9.73 1.49
C VAL A 45 -14.14 -9.88 0.68
N ASN A 46 -14.19 -9.29 -0.50
CA ASN A 46 -15.35 -9.39 -1.39
C ASN A 46 -15.73 -10.86 -1.64
N PHE A 47 -17.02 -11.17 -1.58
CA PHE A 47 -17.53 -12.55 -1.67
C PHE A 47 -17.11 -13.26 -2.96
N LEU A 48 -17.19 -12.59 -4.12
CA LEU A 48 -16.82 -13.18 -5.40
C LEU A 48 -15.31 -13.40 -5.47
N VAL A 49 -14.52 -12.46 -4.97
CA VAL A 49 -13.07 -12.56 -4.89
C VAL A 49 -12.65 -13.72 -3.99
N ALA A 50 -13.24 -13.84 -2.80
CA ALA A 50 -12.98 -14.96 -1.89
C ALA A 50 -13.36 -16.31 -2.51
N LYS A 51 -14.50 -16.38 -3.22
CA LYS A 51 -14.96 -17.58 -3.90
C LYS A 51 -13.98 -18.03 -4.98
N ASP A 52 -13.59 -17.12 -5.88
CA ASP A 52 -12.66 -17.40 -6.97
C ASP A 52 -11.28 -17.81 -6.46
N PHE A 53 -10.78 -17.11 -5.45
CA PHE A 53 -9.53 -17.44 -4.78
C PHE A 53 -9.55 -18.87 -4.23
N ILE A 54 -10.58 -19.22 -3.46
CA ILE A 54 -10.71 -20.57 -2.87
C ILE A 54 -10.83 -21.64 -3.94
N ASN A 55 -11.55 -21.40 -5.04
CA ASN A 55 -11.65 -22.35 -6.14
C ASN A 55 -10.28 -22.62 -6.78
N LYS A 56 -9.52 -21.57 -7.10
CA LYS A 56 -8.17 -21.69 -7.70
C LYS A 56 -7.20 -22.41 -6.76
N VAL A 57 -7.17 -22.03 -5.48
CA VAL A 57 -6.31 -22.69 -4.47
C VAL A 57 -6.69 -24.15 -4.32
N THR A 58 -7.99 -24.47 -4.23
CA THR A 58 -8.47 -25.85 -4.07
C THR A 58 -8.09 -26.71 -5.26
N GLU A 59 -8.30 -26.23 -6.48
CA GLU A 59 -7.93 -26.92 -7.71
C GLU A 59 -6.43 -27.26 -7.75
N LYS A 60 -5.57 -26.27 -7.47
CA LYS A 60 -4.11 -26.48 -7.41
C LYS A 60 -3.69 -27.41 -6.28
N ALA A 61 -4.32 -27.30 -5.11
CA ALA A 61 -3.97 -28.09 -3.94
C ALA A 61 -4.43 -29.58 -4.03
N LEU A 62 -5.40 -29.88 -4.90
CA LEU A 62 -5.85 -31.25 -5.14
C LEU A 62 -5.05 -31.96 -6.24
N GLY A 63 -4.03 -31.34 -6.84
CA GLY A 63 -3.15 -31.98 -7.79
C GLY A 63 -2.41 -33.18 -7.20
N GLU A 64 -2.21 -34.23 -8.00
CA GLU A 64 -1.54 -35.45 -7.56
C GLU A 64 -0.13 -35.22 -7.00
N ASP A 65 0.61 -34.27 -7.57
CA ASP A 65 1.94 -33.87 -7.10
C ASP A 65 1.94 -33.34 -5.66
N ILE A 66 0.86 -32.69 -5.25
CA ILE A 66 0.72 -32.13 -3.90
C ILE A 66 0.30 -33.22 -2.92
N LEU A 67 -0.69 -34.03 -3.28
CA LEU A 67 -1.20 -35.10 -2.43
C LEU A 67 -0.12 -36.18 -2.15
N ASN A 68 0.74 -36.44 -3.12
CA ASN A 68 1.84 -37.41 -3.03
C ASN A 68 3.16 -36.80 -2.50
N SER A 69 3.20 -35.50 -2.20
CA SER A 69 4.38 -34.80 -1.65
C SER A 69 4.73 -35.32 -0.24
N LEU A 70 6.02 -35.27 0.10
CA LEU A 70 6.50 -35.51 1.47
C LEU A 70 6.12 -34.36 2.43
N THR A 71 5.77 -33.17 1.89
CA THR A 71 5.40 -31.97 2.67
C THR A 71 4.12 -31.32 2.15
N PRO A 72 3.00 -32.06 2.07
CA PRO A 72 1.79 -31.55 1.40
C PRO A 72 1.22 -30.30 2.06
N GLY A 73 1.26 -30.19 3.38
CA GLY A 73 0.80 -28.99 4.10
C GLY A 73 1.60 -27.73 3.74
N GLN A 74 2.92 -27.83 3.58
CA GLN A 74 3.76 -26.71 3.17
C GLN A 74 3.50 -26.32 1.71
N GLN A 75 3.25 -27.29 0.83
CA GLN A 75 2.89 -27.05 -0.57
C GLN A 75 1.56 -26.29 -0.67
N VAL A 76 0.56 -26.66 0.14
CA VAL A 76 -0.72 -25.93 0.19
C VAL A 76 -0.52 -24.48 0.63
N ILE A 77 0.31 -24.22 1.65
CA ILE A 77 0.63 -22.86 2.11
C ILE A 77 1.31 -22.06 0.99
N LYS A 78 2.25 -22.69 0.27
CA LYS A 78 2.91 -22.05 -0.89
C LYS A 78 1.90 -21.67 -1.96
N ILE A 79 0.96 -22.56 -2.31
CA ILE A 79 -0.10 -22.28 -3.29
C ILE A 79 -0.95 -21.09 -2.80
N VAL A 80 -1.37 -21.07 -1.55
CA VAL A 80 -2.14 -19.96 -0.97
C VAL A 80 -1.35 -18.64 -1.07
N ARG A 81 -0.06 -18.66 -0.74
CA ARG A 81 0.80 -17.47 -0.84
C ARG A 81 0.89 -16.97 -2.28
N ASP A 82 1.15 -17.84 -3.21
CA ASP A 82 1.33 -17.49 -4.61
C ASP A 82 0.01 -16.94 -5.22
N GLU A 83 -1.14 -17.52 -4.86
CA GLU A 83 -2.45 -16.99 -5.24
C GLU A 83 -2.78 -15.64 -4.58
N LEU A 84 -2.37 -15.40 -3.32
CA LEU A 84 -2.49 -14.09 -2.69
C LEU A 84 -1.66 -13.03 -3.43
N ILE A 85 -0.43 -13.36 -3.83
CA ILE A 85 0.44 -12.49 -4.62
C ILE A 85 -0.22 -12.15 -5.96
N GLU A 86 -0.74 -13.15 -6.66
CA GLU A 86 -1.42 -12.95 -7.95
C GLU A 86 -2.67 -12.08 -7.80
N LEU A 87 -3.47 -12.33 -6.76
CA LEU A 87 -4.67 -11.57 -6.44
C LEU A 87 -4.37 -10.08 -6.22
N MET A 88 -3.26 -9.76 -5.53
CA MET A 88 -2.85 -8.38 -5.23
C MET A 88 -2.06 -7.71 -6.36
N GLY A 89 -1.62 -8.45 -7.39
CA GLY A 89 -1.01 -7.83 -8.56
C GLY A 89 0.32 -8.38 -9.03
N SER A 90 0.78 -9.51 -8.50
CA SER A 90 2.01 -10.22 -8.84
C SER A 90 3.29 -9.41 -8.57
N THR A 91 3.39 -8.19 -9.08
CA THR A 91 4.57 -7.34 -8.96
C THR A 91 4.20 -5.91 -8.54
N GLN A 92 5.18 -5.17 -8.02
CA GLN A 92 5.02 -3.75 -7.71
C GLN A 92 4.64 -2.96 -8.97
N SER A 93 3.62 -2.11 -8.88
CA SER A 93 3.25 -1.15 -9.91
C SER A 93 3.84 0.22 -9.59
N LYS A 94 4.78 0.68 -10.40
CA LYS A 94 5.42 2.00 -10.25
C LYS A 94 4.51 3.11 -10.78
N LEU A 95 4.80 4.36 -10.39
CA LEU A 95 4.20 5.54 -11.03
C LEU A 95 4.70 5.67 -12.48
N GLU A 96 3.78 5.98 -13.36
CA GLU A 96 4.14 6.36 -14.73
C GLU A 96 4.68 7.79 -14.74
N VAL A 97 5.72 8.00 -15.52
CA VAL A 97 6.38 9.29 -15.66
C VAL A 97 6.09 9.84 -17.05
N SER A 98 5.63 11.08 -17.11
CA SER A 98 5.42 11.76 -18.39
C SER A 98 6.75 11.98 -19.12
N PRO A 99 6.84 11.66 -20.42
CA PRO A 99 8.02 12.01 -21.22
C PRO A 99 8.22 13.53 -21.34
N ASN A 100 7.14 14.31 -21.14
CA ASN A 100 7.14 15.77 -21.18
C ASN A 100 6.77 16.31 -19.79
N PRO A 101 7.75 16.73 -18.96
CA PRO A 101 7.47 17.28 -17.65
C PRO A 101 6.53 18.49 -17.66
N PRO A 102 5.74 18.66 -16.60
CA PRO A 102 5.67 17.84 -15.39
C PRO A 102 4.81 16.58 -15.57
N THR A 103 5.14 15.51 -14.82
CA THR A 103 4.22 14.41 -14.58
C THR A 103 3.06 14.92 -13.70
N VAL A 104 1.85 14.83 -14.17
CA VAL A 104 0.66 15.30 -13.43
C VAL A 104 -0.03 14.11 -12.77
N ILE A 105 -0.18 14.18 -11.45
CA ILE A 105 -0.83 13.18 -10.61
C ILE A 105 -2.09 13.80 -10.02
N LEU A 106 -3.25 13.27 -10.38
CA LEU A 106 -4.54 13.68 -9.86
C LEU A 106 -4.95 12.77 -8.71
N MET A 107 -5.11 13.35 -7.52
CA MET A 107 -5.55 12.60 -6.33
C MET A 107 -7.06 12.69 -6.21
N CYS A 108 -7.74 11.56 -6.07
CA CYS A 108 -9.19 11.50 -5.87
C CYS A 108 -9.56 10.55 -4.72
N GLY A 109 -10.81 10.58 -4.27
CA GLY A 109 -11.34 9.74 -3.20
C GLY A 109 -12.31 10.47 -2.27
N LEU A 110 -12.94 9.74 -1.36
CA LEU A 110 -13.91 10.26 -0.41
C LEU A 110 -13.28 11.19 0.63
N GLN A 111 -14.12 11.95 1.33
CA GLN A 111 -13.71 12.73 2.49
C GLN A 111 -13.21 11.79 3.60
N GLY A 112 -12.12 12.15 4.26
CA GLY A 112 -11.52 11.33 5.31
C GLY A 112 -10.65 10.17 4.83
N ALA A 113 -10.59 9.91 3.51
CA ALA A 113 -9.69 8.89 2.94
C ALA A 113 -8.20 9.25 3.01
N GLY A 114 -7.84 10.44 3.46
CA GLY A 114 -6.45 10.85 3.67
C GLY A 114 -5.76 11.48 2.45
N LYS A 115 -6.50 11.94 1.42
CA LYS A 115 -5.93 12.54 0.19
C LYS A 115 -4.86 13.60 0.47
N THR A 116 -5.20 14.65 1.21
CA THR A 116 -4.30 15.75 1.53
C THR A 116 -3.02 15.27 2.23
N THR A 117 -3.15 14.36 3.18
CA THR A 117 -2.01 13.75 3.88
C THR A 117 -1.14 12.94 2.91
N ILE A 118 -1.78 12.16 2.04
CA ILE A 118 -1.07 11.38 1.02
C ILE A 118 -0.38 12.27 0.00
N CYS A 119 -0.96 13.41 -0.39
CA CYS A 119 -0.27 14.37 -1.26
C CYS A 119 1.10 14.77 -0.69
N GLY A 120 1.19 15.10 0.60
CA GLY A 120 2.46 15.42 1.23
C GLY A 120 3.39 14.22 1.37
N LYS A 121 2.88 13.07 1.77
CA LYS A 121 3.69 11.83 1.85
C LYS A 121 4.25 11.45 0.48
N LEU A 122 3.43 11.55 -0.57
CA LEU A 122 3.84 11.27 -1.93
C LEU A 122 4.90 12.30 -2.41
N ALA A 123 4.73 13.58 -2.08
CA ALA A 123 5.73 14.60 -2.38
C ALA A 123 7.06 14.29 -1.67
N SER A 124 7.02 13.90 -0.39
CA SER A 124 8.21 13.49 0.36
C SER A 124 8.88 12.29 -0.28
N TYR A 125 8.12 11.25 -0.64
CA TYR A 125 8.62 10.06 -1.35
C TYR A 125 9.27 10.43 -2.70
N LEU A 126 8.59 11.25 -3.52
CA LEU A 126 9.13 11.70 -4.81
C LEU A 126 10.44 12.47 -4.67
N LYS A 127 10.59 13.25 -3.61
CA LYS A 127 11.85 13.95 -3.31
C LYS A 127 12.99 12.99 -2.99
N THR A 128 12.75 11.89 -2.30
CA THR A 128 13.78 10.85 -2.11
C THR A 128 14.22 10.21 -3.41
N GLN A 129 13.37 10.28 -4.46
CA GLN A 129 13.70 9.85 -5.82
C GLN A 129 14.34 10.97 -6.68
N GLY A 130 14.76 12.08 -6.06
CA GLY A 130 15.37 13.22 -6.75
C GLY A 130 14.40 14.07 -7.56
N LYS A 131 13.07 13.92 -7.38
CA LYS A 131 12.05 14.72 -8.06
C LYS A 131 11.79 16.05 -7.37
N ARG A 132 11.25 17.02 -8.13
CA ARG A 132 10.82 18.33 -7.65
C ARG A 132 9.28 18.44 -7.74
N PRO A 133 8.54 17.92 -6.74
CA PRO A 133 7.09 17.99 -6.76
C PRO A 133 6.55 19.35 -6.34
N LEU A 134 5.47 19.78 -7.02
CA LEU A 134 4.58 20.89 -6.63
C LEU A 134 3.25 20.30 -6.20
N LEU A 135 2.73 20.74 -5.05
CA LEU A 135 1.38 20.42 -4.61
C LEU A 135 0.42 21.50 -5.09
N VAL A 136 -0.77 21.14 -5.58
CA VAL A 136 -1.79 22.09 -6.06
C VAL A 136 -3.07 21.91 -5.26
N ALA A 137 -3.53 23.00 -4.61
CA ALA A 137 -4.69 22.99 -3.74
C ALA A 137 -6.00 23.21 -4.53
N CYS A 138 -6.73 22.15 -4.82
CA CYS A 138 -8.03 22.19 -5.50
C CYS A 138 -9.22 21.85 -4.59
N ASP A 139 -9.03 21.57 -3.29
CA ASP A 139 -10.14 21.49 -2.32
C ASP A 139 -10.54 22.92 -1.88
N ILE A 140 -11.39 23.54 -2.67
CA ILE A 140 -11.83 24.94 -2.50
C ILE A 140 -13.04 25.09 -1.58
N TYR A 141 -13.70 24.00 -1.23
CA TYR A 141 -14.93 24.02 -0.44
C TYR A 141 -14.69 24.09 1.07
N ARG A 142 -13.54 23.63 1.52
CA ARG A 142 -13.15 23.63 2.92
C ARG A 142 -12.05 24.67 3.15
N PRO A 143 -12.33 25.78 3.84
CA PRO A 143 -11.32 26.84 4.08
C PRO A 143 -10.03 26.32 4.71
N ALA A 144 -10.14 25.34 5.61
CA ALA A 144 -8.99 24.74 6.27
C ALA A 144 -8.19 23.77 5.37
N ALA A 145 -8.71 23.32 4.23
CA ALA A 145 -8.05 22.34 3.37
C ALA A 145 -6.77 22.89 2.73
N ILE A 146 -6.82 24.13 2.26
CA ILE A 146 -5.65 24.82 1.67
C ILE A 146 -4.56 24.98 2.73
N GLU A 147 -4.90 25.42 3.93
CA GLU A 147 -3.93 25.55 5.02
C GLU A 147 -3.41 24.19 5.48
N GLN A 148 -4.24 23.17 5.52
CA GLN A 148 -3.81 21.80 5.78
C GLN A 148 -2.80 21.33 4.74
N LEU A 149 -3.05 21.55 3.45
CA LEU A 149 -2.10 21.18 2.40
C LEU A 149 -0.77 21.95 2.52
N LYS A 150 -0.81 23.24 2.90
CA LYS A 150 0.41 24.02 3.17
C LYS A 150 1.23 23.47 4.33
N ILE A 151 0.55 23.07 5.43
CA ILE A 151 1.22 22.44 6.60
C ILE A 151 1.90 21.14 6.19
N VAL A 152 1.17 20.29 5.47
CA VAL A 152 1.68 19.00 5.00
C VAL A 152 2.78 19.19 3.97
N GLY A 153 2.64 20.16 3.06
CA GLY A 153 3.67 20.54 2.09
C GLY A 153 4.96 21.01 2.77
N LYS A 154 4.84 21.85 3.82
CA LYS A 154 5.99 22.27 4.63
C LYS A 154 6.69 21.08 5.29
N SER A 155 5.93 20.15 5.85
CA SER A 155 6.48 18.92 6.46
C SER A 155 7.19 18.02 5.43
N ALA A 156 6.73 18.00 4.18
CA ALA A 156 7.36 17.32 3.05
C ALA A 156 8.47 18.15 2.39
N ASN A 157 8.70 19.38 2.85
CA ASN A 157 9.57 20.35 2.19
C ASN A 157 9.21 20.55 0.70
N ALA A 158 7.92 20.56 0.36
CA ALA A 158 7.38 20.74 -0.98
C ALA A 158 6.57 22.05 -1.05
N GLU A 159 6.68 22.75 -2.19
CA GLU A 159 5.91 23.98 -2.42
C GLU A 159 4.44 23.66 -2.71
N VAL A 160 3.55 24.58 -2.29
CA VAL A 160 2.11 24.48 -2.49
C VAL A 160 1.63 25.65 -3.30
N TYR A 161 1.05 25.38 -4.45
CA TYR A 161 0.36 26.36 -5.28
C TYR A 161 -1.12 26.45 -4.85
N SER A 162 -1.58 27.65 -4.61
CA SER A 162 -2.99 27.95 -4.29
C SER A 162 -3.40 29.31 -4.86
N GLU A 163 -4.67 29.44 -5.22
CA GLU A 163 -5.29 30.67 -5.70
C GLU A 163 -6.55 30.99 -4.92
N ASN A 164 -6.88 32.27 -4.81
CA ASN A 164 -8.20 32.70 -4.35
C ASN A 164 -9.21 32.65 -5.51
N ASN A 165 -9.54 31.45 -5.95
CA ASN A 165 -10.46 31.17 -7.06
C ASN A 165 -11.44 30.07 -6.63
N LYS A 166 -12.66 30.13 -7.15
CA LYS A 166 -13.71 29.13 -6.88
C LYS A 166 -13.89 28.11 -8.01
N ASN A 167 -12.93 28.02 -8.93
CA ASN A 167 -12.98 27.11 -10.07
C ASN A 167 -11.78 26.13 -9.98
N ALA A 168 -12.03 24.96 -9.40
CA ALA A 168 -10.98 23.95 -9.18
C ALA A 168 -10.28 23.49 -10.49
N PRO A 169 -10.98 23.22 -11.61
CA PRO A 169 -10.32 22.93 -12.89
C PRO A 169 -9.38 24.03 -13.35
N LYS A 170 -9.73 25.31 -13.14
CA LYS A 170 -8.88 26.44 -13.51
C LYS A 170 -7.64 26.56 -12.63
N ILE A 171 -7.79 26.35 -11.32
CA ILE A 171 -6.66 26.31 -10.37
C ILE A 171 -5.70 25.20 -10.76
N ALA A 172 -6.21 24.01 -11.06
CA ALA A 172 -5.41 22.87 -11.48
C ALA A 172 -4.61 23.18 -12.77
N GLN A 173 -5.28 23.74 -13.78
CA GLN A 173 -4.64 24.16 -15.04
C GLN A 173 -3.53 25.20 -14.81
N ASN A 174 -3.82 26.22 -13.99
CA ASN A 174 -2.85 27.26 -13.66
C ASN A 174 -1.68 26.71 -12.84
N GLY A 175 -1.93 25.79 -11.92
CA GLY A 175 -0.89 25.09 -11.15
C GLY A 175 0.05 24.28 -12.04
N VAL A 176 -0.47 23.57 -13.03
CA VAL A 176 0.35 22.85 -14.01
C VAL A 176 1.17 23.82 -14.87
N ALA A 177 0.58 24.94 -15.30
CA ALA A 177 1.30 25.99 -16.05
C ALA A 177 2.40 26.63 -15.20
N TYR A 178 2.13 26.91 -13.93
CA TYR A 178 3.11 27.41 -12.97
C TYR A 178 4.26 26.41 -12.79
N ALA A 179 3.97 25.13 -12.63
CA ALA A 179 4.97 24.08 -12.50
C ALA A 179 5.93 24.04 -13.71
N LYS A 180 5.38 24.12 -14.94
CA LYS A 180 6.18 24.20 -16.16
C LYS A 180 7.11 25.40 -16.17
N LYS A 181 6.58 26.57 -15.81
CA LYS A 181 7.33 27.84 -15.78
C LYS A 181 8.46 27.80 -14.76
N MET A 182 8.22 27.21 -13.58
CA MET A 182 9.17 27.17 -12.48
C MET A 182 10.11 25.96 -12.49
N GLY A 183 9.96 25.05 -13.48
CA GLY A 183 10.81 23.88 -13.64
C GLY A 183 10.55 22.77 -12.63
N TYR A 184 9.32 22.62 -12.14
CA TYR A 184 8.89 21.42 -11.41
C TYR A 184 8.70 20.27 -12.41
N ASP A 185 9.12 19.08 -12.00
CA ASP A 185 9.01 17.88 -12.83
C ASP A 185 7.77 17.03 -12.52
N THR A 186 7.14 17.30 -11.39
CA THR A 186 5.95 16.58 -10.94
C THR A 186 4.95 17.53 -10.30
N VAL A 187 3.67 17.31 -10.56
CA VAL A 187 2.54 18.06 -9.96
C VAL A 187 1.62 17.06 -9.30
N VAL A 188 1.29 17.28 -8.04
CA VAL A 188 0.30 16.49 -7.29
C VAL A 188 -0.90 17.37 -6.98
N ILE A 189 -2.06 17.06 -7.56
CA ILE A 189 -3.28 17.84 -7.43
C ILE A 189 -4.13 17.22 -6.32
N ASP A 190 -4.31 17.97 -5.21
CA ASP A 190 -5.21 17.60 -4.11
C ASP A 190 -6.62 18.08 -4.41
N THR A 191 -7.58 17.17 -4.52
CA THR A 191 -8.97 17.49 -4.84
C THR A 191 -9.89 17.42 -3.63
N ALA A 192 -11.03 18.08 -3.71
CA ALA A 192 -12.10 17.94 -2.72
C ALA A 192 -12.53 16.49 -2.57
N GLY A 193 -13.01 16.14 -1.38
CA GLY A 193 -13.72 14.89 -1.12
C GLY A 193 -15.03 15.18 -0.44
N ARG A 194 -16.05 14.39 -0.73
CA ARG A 194 -17.34 14.41 -0.03
C ARG A 194 -17.55 13.10 0.70
N LEU A 195 -18.50 13.07 1.63
CA LEU A 195 -18.82 11.88 2.43
C LEU A 195 -19.36 10.74 1.56
N HIS A 196 -20.03 11.09 0.48
CA HIS A 196 -20.60 10.14 -0.48
C HIS A 196 -20.20 10.55 -1.89
N ILE A 197 -20.20 9.59 -2.80
CA ILE A 197 -20.04 9.87 -4.22
C ILE A 197 -21.33 10.51 -4.73
N ASP A 198 -21.21 11.71 -5.28
CA ASP A 198 -22.29 12.42 -5.93
C ASP A 198 -21.87 12.91 -7.32
N GLU A 199 -22.85 13.23 -8.15
CA GLU A 199 -22.61 13.67 -9.54
C GLU A 199 -21.78 14.95 -9.61
N VAL A 200 -21.96 15.87 -8.67
CA VAL A 200 -21.25 17.16 -8.64
C VAL A 200 -19.77 16.95 -8.37
N LEU A 201 -19.43 16.11 -7.38
CA LEU A 201 -18.04 15.75 -7.08
C LEU A 201 -17.39 15.07 -8.29
N MET A 202 -18.07 14.08 -8.86
CA MET A 202 -17.52 13.31 -9.97
C MET A 202 -17.33 14.18 -11.20
N GLN A 203 -18.28 15.09 -11.50
CA GLN A 203 -18.14 16.01 -12.62
C GLN A 203 -16.97 16.97 -12.43
N GLU A 204 -16.77 17.53 -11.23
CA GLU A 204 -15.63 18.40 -10.94
C GLU A 204 -14.28 17.67 -11.18
N ILE A 205 -14.15 16.42 -10.70
CA ILE A 205 -12.92 15.65 -10.89
C ILE A 205 -12.71 15.33 -12.39
N VAL A 206 -13.78 15.00 -13.13
CA VAL A 206 -13.75 14.81 -14.59
C VAL A 206 -13.29 16.09 -15.29
N ASP A 207 -13.75 17.26 -14.85
CA ASP A 207 -13.36 18.54 -15.45
C ASP A 207 -11.91 18.90 -15.12
N ILE A 208 -11.42 18.58 -13.92
CA ILE A 208 -9.98 18.67 -13.59
C ILE A 208 -9.17 17.71 -14.46
N LYS A 209 -9.61 16.45 -14.63
CA LYS A 209 -8.96 15.47 -15.53
C LYS A 209 -8.83 16.03 -16.94
N LYS A 210 -9.92 16.60 -17.51
CA LYS A 210 -9.91 17.20 -18.85
C LYS A 210 -8.98 18.41 -18.95
N ALA A 211 -8.96 19.27 -17.92
CA ALA A 211 -8.18 20.51 -17.90
C ALA A 211 -6.67 20.24 -17.77
N THR A 212 -6.24 19.15 -17.16
CA THR A 212 -4.85 18.90 -16.81
C THR A 212 -4.24 17.72 -17.55
N ASN A 213 -5.04 16.85 -18.16
CA ASN A 213 -4.63 15.61 -18.81
C ASN A 213 -3.57 14.83 -17.98
N PRO A 214 -3.96 14.34 -16.78
CA PRO A 214 -3.02 13.76 -15.83
C PRO A 214 -2.42 12.46 -16.37
N THR A 215 -1.14 12.25 -16.07
CA THR A 215 -0.44 10.98 -16.33
C THR A 215 -0.95 9.89 -15.40
N GLU A 216 -1.24 10.26 -14.15
CA GLU A 216 -1.75 9.35 -13.13
C GLU A 216 -3.02 9.92 -12.51
N ILE A 217 -4.00 9.03 -12.30
CA ILE A 217 -5.21 9.30 -11.51
C ILE A 217 -5.21 8.28 -10.38
N LEU A 218 -4.86 8.74 -9.17
CA LEU A 218 -4.70 7.88 -8.02
C LEU A 218 -5.87 8.01 -7.05
N LEU A 219 -6.58 6.92 -6.86
CA LEU A 219 -7.67 6.84 -5.91
C LEU A 219 -7.13 6.51 -4.51
N THR A 220 -7.34 7.42 -3.56
CA THR A 220 -7.03 7.20 -2.15
C THR A 220 -8.22 6.51 -1.47
N ILE A 221 -7.97 5.35 -0.87
CA ILE A 221 -8.97 4.50 -0.23
C ILE A 221 -8.58 4.25 1.22
N ASP A 222 -9.52 4.46 2.12
CA ASP A 222 -9.39 4.05 3.51
C ASP A 222 -9.58 2.52 3.62
N ALA A 223 -8.52 1.80 4.00
CA ALA A 223 -8.55 0.34 4.12
C ALA A 223 -9.55 -0.16 5.19
N MET A 224 -9.86 0.67 6.17
CA MET A 224 -10.80 0.32 7.25
C MET A 224 -12.26 0.26 6.79
N LEU A 225 -12.58 0.77 5.58
CA LEU A 225 -13.95 0.72 5.02
C LEU A 225 -14.40 -0.70 4.61
N GLY A 226 -13.49 -1.68 4.58
CA GLY A 226 -13.85 -3.06 4.23
C GLY A 226 -14.48 -3.17 2.83
N GLN A 227 -15.68 -3.76 2.75
CA GLN A 227 -16.42 -3.95 1.48
C GLN A 227 -16.79 -2.62 0.79
N ASP A 228 -17.05 -1.56 1.53
CA ASP A 228 -17.39 -0.25 0.95
C ASP A 228 -16.22 0.34 0.16
N ALA A 229 -14.99 0.04 0.56
CA ALA A 229 -13.79 0.43 -0.18
C ALA A 229 -13.82 -0.09 -1.63
N VAL A 230 -14.33 -1.30 -1.82
CA VAL A 230 -14.44 -1.95 -3.14
C VAL A 230 -15.49 -1.27 -4.02
N ASN A 231 -16.66 -0.95 -3.43
CA ASN A 231 -17.72 -0.25 -4.14
C ASN A 231 -17.27 1.15 -4.58
N VAL A 232 -16.62 1.89 -3.67
CA VAL A 232 -16.02 3.20 -3.96
C VAL A 232 -15.00 3.09 -5.09
N ALA A 233 -14.09 2.11 -5.01
CA ALA A 233 -13.07 1.92 -6.03
C ALA A 233 -13.66 1.65 -7.42
N LYS A 234 -14.68 0.82 -7.49
CA LYS A 234 -15.40 0.51 -8.74
C LYS A 234 -16.03 1.76 -9.34
N GLU A 235 -16.78 2.53 -8.54
CA GLU A 235 -17.49 3.70 -9.02
C GLU A 235 -16.53 4.81 -9.51
N PHE A 236 -15.44 5.06 -8.79
CA PHE A 236 -14.39 5.99 -9.25
C PHE A 236 -13.71 5.47 -10.53
N ASN A 237 -13.46 4.17 -10.63
CA ASN A 237 -12.84 3.60 -11.82
C ASN A 237 -13.75 3.71 -13.05
N ASP A 238 -15.04 3.44 -12.91
CA ASP A 238 -16.02 3.50 -14.00
C ASP A 238 -16.17 4.92 -14.55
N LYS A 239 -16.03 5.96 -13.71
CA LYS A 239 -16.15 7.37 -14.10
C LYS A 239 -14.85 8.03 -14.54
N LEU A 240 -13.72 7.68 -13.92
CA LEU A 240 -12.46 8.40 -14.09
C LEU A 240 -11.38 7.57 -14.79
N GLU A 241 -11.57 6.25 -14.94
CA GLU A 241 -10.54 5.35 -15.48
C GLU A 241 -9.23 5.51 -14.68
N ILE A 242 -9.31 5.31 -13.34
CA ILE A 242 -8.16 5.47 -12.47
C ILE A 242 -6.96 4.65 -12.95
N THR A 243 -5.74 5.12 -12.72
CA THR A 243 -4.51 4.42 -13.11
C THR A 243 -3.95 3.54 -11.99
N GLY A 244 -4.38 3.80 -10.75
CA GLY A 244 -3.99 3.03 -9.59
C GLY A 244 -4.67 3.51 -8.32
N THR A 245 -4.42 2.78 -7.23
CA THR A 245 -4.98 3.07 -5.91
C THR A 245 -3.88 3.24 -4.87
N ILE A 246 -4.19 4.00 -3.83
CA ILE A 246 -3.37 4.15 -2.62
C ILE A 246 -4.24 3.75 -1.43
N LEU A 247 -3.82 2.73 -0.70
CA LEU A 247 -4.49 2.32 0.52
C LEU A 247 -3.95 3.13 1.70
N THR A 248 -4.84 3.68 2.52
CA THR A 248 -4.50 4.43 3.73
C THR A 248 -4.97 3.71 4.98
N LYS A 249 -4.43 4.12 6.12
CA LYS A 249 -4.80 3.62 7.45
C LYS A 249 -4.61 2.10 7.60
N LEU A 250 -3.67 1.54 6.88
CA LEU A 250 -3.34 0.12 7.01
C LEU A 250 -2.82 -0.25 8.41
N ASP A 251 -2.23 0.71 9.13
CA ASP A 251 -1.81 0.57 10.53
C ASP A 251 -2.98 0.26 11.47
N GLY A 252 -4.20 0.71 11.14
CA GLY A 252 -5.44 0.39 11.84
C GLY A 252 -6.19 -0.83 11.28
N ASP A 253 -5.84 -1.30 10.07
CA ASP A 253 -6.52 -2.42 9.43
C ASP A 253 -5.89 -3.77 9.82
N THR A 254 -6.58 -4.49 10.69
CA THR A 254 -6.20 -5.86 11.09
C THR A 254 -6.80 -6.94 10.19
N ARG A 255 -7.70 -6.58 9.27
CA ARG A 255 -8.50 -7.50 8.44
C ARG A 255 -7.93 -7.69 7.04
N GLY A 256 -7.60 -6.61 6.33
CA GLY A 256 -6.95 -6.66 5.01
C GLY A 256 -7.88 -6.86 3.80
N GLY A 257 -9.19 -6.84 4.00
CA GLY A 257 -10.15 -7.14 2.93
C GLY A 257 -10.09 -6.20 1.75
N ALA A 258 -9.87 -4.90 2.00
CA ALA A 258 -9.71 -3.91 0.95
C ALA A 258 -8.48 -4.21 0.07
N ALA A 259 -7.33 -4.52 0.68
CA ALA A 259 -6.09 -4.84 -0.05
C ALA A 259 -6.25 -6.05 -0.99
N LEU A 260 -7.00 -7.06 -0.56
CA LEU A 260 -7.26 -8.27 -1.35
C LEU A 260 -8.32 -8.06 -2.46
N SER A 261 -9.22 -7.10 -2.30
CA SER A 261 -10.40 -6.98 -3.16
C SER A 261 -10.31 -5.87 -4.20
N VAL A 262 -9.66 -4.75 -3.87
CA VAL A 262 -9.67 -3.53 -4.71
C VAL A 262 -9.13 -3.81 -6.11
N LYS A 263 -7.96 -4.45 -6.22
CA LYS A 263 -7.39 -4.77 -7.53
C LYS A 263 -8.25 -5.79 -8.29
N ALA A 264 -8.73 -6.84 -7.62
CA ALA A 264 -9.53 -7.88 -8.25
C ALA A 264 -10.83 -7.32 -8.87
N VAL A 265 -11.45 -6.34 -8.22
CA VAL A 265 -12.71 -5.73 -8.68
C VAL A 265 -12.49 -4.63 -9.71
N THR A 266 -11.45 -3.81 -9.58
CA THR A 266 -11.21 -2.67 -10.47
C THR A 266 -10.29 -3.00 -11.65
N GLY A 267 -9.51 -4.07 -11.57
CA GLY A 267 -8.42 -4.36 -12.50
C GLY A 267 -7.22 -3.41 -12.36
N LYS A 268 -7.29 -2.42 -11.43
CA LYS A 268 -6.26 -1.38 -11.27
C LYS A 268 -5.30 -1.72 -10.13
N PRO A 269 -3.99 -1.47 -10.30
CA PRO A 269 -2.99 -1.84 -9.31
C PRO A 269 -3.07 -0.97 -8.05
N ILE A 270 -2.69 -1.55 -6.93
CA ILE A 270 -2.35 -0.79 -5.74
C ILE A 270 -0.89 -0.33 -5.89
N LYS A 271 -0.64 0.98 -5.88
CA LYS A 271 0.70 1.53 -6.08
C LYS A 271 1.43 1.82 -4.77
N PHE A 272 0.70 2.31 -3.78
CA PHE A 272 1.24 2.67 -2.46
C PHE A 272 0.31 2.27 -1.33
N CYS A 273 0.90 2.19 -0.14
CA CYS A 273 0.17 2.04 1.11
C CYS A 273 0.70 3.00 2.18
N GLY A 274 -0.24 3.63 2.91
CA GLY A 274 0.04 4.43 4.09
C GLY A 274 0.02 3.54 5.33
N THR A 275 1.14 3.49 6.03
CA THR A 275 1.39 2.56 7.15
C THR A 275 1.47 3.25 8.51
N GLY A 276 1.11 4.54 8.59
CA GLY A 276 1.14 5.34 9.82
C GLY A 276 0.86 6.80 9.55
N GLU A 277 1.09 7.66 10.54
CA GLU A 277 0.75 9.09 10.46
C GLU A 277 1.91 9.99 10.03
N LYS A 278 3.17 9.55 10.19
CA LYS A 278 4.34 10.36 9.86
C LYS A 278 4.45 10.60 8.35
N ILE A 279 5.13 11.68 7.97
CA ILE A 279 5.31 12.06 6.57
C ILE A 279 6.04 10.99 5.74
N GLY A 280 6.91 10.20 6.35
CA GLY A 280 7.62 9.09 5.74
C GLY A 280 6.84 7.77 5.68
N ASP A 281 5.65 7.68 6.31
CA ASP A 281 4.87 6.44 6.37
C ASP A 281 4.04 6.25 5.10
N LEU A 282 4.70 6.24 3.96
CA LEU A 282 4.17 5.87 2.65
C LEU A 282 5.15 4.90 2.00
N GLU A 283 4.71 3.70 1.76
CA GLU A 283 5.54 2.65 1.15
C GLU A 283 4.95 2.24 -0.21
N PRO A 284 5.79 1.92 -1.22
CA PRO A 284 5.33 1.22 -2.41
C PRO A 284 4.65 -0.08 -2.03
N PHE A 285 3.59 -0.44 -2.73
CA PHE A 285 2.87 -1.68 -2.47
C PHE A 285 3.58 -2.87 -3.12
N TYR A 286 4.04 -3.81 -2.29
CA TYR A 286 4.69 -5.05 -2.73
C TYR A 286 3.77 -6.24 -2.43
N PRO A 287 3.15 -6.86 -3.45
CA PRO A 287 2.22 -7.98 -3.26
C PRO A 287 2.82 -9.16 -2.47
N ASP A 288 4.07 -9.51 -2.75
CA ASP A 288 4.79 -10.60 -2.09
C ASP A 288 5.00 -10.35 -0.58
N ARG A 289 5.36 -9.11 -0.21
CA ARG A 289 5.51 -8.71 1.19
C ARG A 289 4.16 -8.70 1.91
N MET A 290 3.12 -8.21 1.25
CA MET A 290 1.77 -8.20 1.81
C MET A 290 1.24 -9.62 2.01
N ALA A 291 1.43 -10.53 1.04
CA ALA A 291 1.08 -11.94 1.20
C ALA A 291 1.82 -12.58 2.39
N SER A 292 3.11 -12.28 2.54
CA SER A 292 3.91 -12.79 3.66
C SER A 292 3.41 -12.24 5.01
N ARG A 293 3.04 -10.96 5.09
CA ARG A 293 2.43 -10.35 6.29
C ARG A 293 1.08 -10.99 6.63
N ILE A 294 0.21 -11.18 5.62
CA ILE A 294 -1.10 -11.83 5.78
C ILE A 294 -0.96 -13.27 6.28
N LEU A 295 0.07 -14.00 5.84
CA LEU A 295 0.34 -15.37 6.28
C LEU A 295 1.13 -15.45 7.60
N GLY A 296 1.42 -14.30 8.23
CA GLY A 296 2.19 -14.25 9.48
C GLY A 296 3.64 -14.73 9.35
N MET A 297 4.16 -14.78 8.11
CA MET A 297 5.56 -15.20 7.83
C MET A 297 6.57 -14.08 8.10
N GLY A 298 6.10 -12.91 8.53
CA GLY A 298 6.91 -11.71 8.73
C GLY A 298 7.32 -11.05 7.42
N ASP A 299 7.80 -9.82 7.52
CA ASP A 299 8.36 -9.07 6.40
C ASP A 299 9.84 -8.80 6.65
N VAL A 300 10.64 -9.83 6.49
CA VAL A 300 12.10 -9.78 6.70
C VAL A 300 12.74 -8.79 5.72
N LEU A 301 12.23 -8.68 4.48
CA LEU A 301 12.79 -7.78 3.47
C LEU A 301 12.57 -6.31 3.83
N THR A 302 11.37 -5.94 4.29
CA THR A 302 11.11 -4.57 4.77
C THR A 302 11.96 -4.23 6.00
N LEU A 303 12.21 -5.20 6.90
CA LEU A 303 13.11 -4.99 8.04
C LEU A 303 14.55 -4.75 7.60
N ILE A 304 15.03 -5.50 6.62
CA ILE A 304 16.37 -5.33 6.04
C ILE A 304 16.49 -3.95 5.39
N GLU A 305 15.53 -3.53 4.55
CA GLU A 305 15.55 -2.23 3.89
C GLU A 305 15.49 -1.05 4.89
N LYS A 306 14.67 -1.16 5.94
CA LYS A 306 14.63 -0.17 7.03
C LYS A 306 15.95 -0.13 7.80
N ALA A 307 16.57 -1.28 7.98
CA ALA A 307 17.91 -1.35 8.57
C ALA A 307 18.95 -0.70 7.65
N GLU A 308 18.98 -1.07 6.37
CA GLU A 308 19.90 -0.48 5.38
C GLU A 308 19.74 1.04 5.26
N ALA A 309 18.51 1.55 5.24
CA ALA A 309 18.23 2.99 5.21
C ALA A 309 18.70 3.74 6.48
N SER A 310 18.88 3.04 7.59
CA SER A 310 19.37 3.60 8.85
C SER A 310 20.89 3.56 9.00
N TYR A 311 21.60 2.82 8.14
CA TYR A 311 23.06 2.75 8.12
C TYR A 311 23.63 3.72 7.07
N SER A 312 24.67 4.48 7.43
CA SER A 312 25.46 5.20 6.44
C SER A 312 26.32 4.21 5.62
N GLU A 313 26.63 4.57 4.35
CA GLU A 313 27.48 3.74 3.49
C GLU A 313 28.82 3.38 4.13
N GLU A 314 29.38 4.26 4.97
CA GLU A 314 30.62 4.00 5.72
C GLU A 314 30.46 2.95 6.82
N GLN A 315 29.29 2.92 7.46
CA GLN A 315 28.99 1.92 8.50
C GLN A 315 28.75 0.54 7.91
N VAL A 316 28.10 0.46 6.74
CA VAL A 316 27.91 -0.81 6.00
C VAL A 316 29.26 -1.39 5.58
N LYS A 317 30.17 -0.58 5.01
CA LYS A 317 31.50 -1.04 4.62
C LYS A 317 32.34 -1.54 5.82
N LYS A 318 32.30 -0.82 6.94
CA LYS A 318 32.95 -1.26 8.17
C LYS A 318 32.41 -2.59 8.70
N LEU A 319 31.10 -2.79 8.66
CA LEU A 319 30.47 -4.05 9.07
C LEU A 319 30.86 -5.19 8.15
N GLU A 320 30.89 -4.99 6.82
CA GLU A 320 31.35 -5.99 5.85
C GLU A 320 32.83 -6.37 6.06
N GLU A 321 33.69 -5.38 6.32
CA GLU A 321 35.11 -5.62 6.59
C GLU A 321 35.33 -6.38 7.91
N ASN A 322 34.59 -6.02 8.97
CA ASN A 322 34.65 -6.68 10.26
C ASN A 322 34.14 -8.14 10.20
N PHE A 323 33.07 -8.38 9.41
CA PHE A 323 32.59 -9.74 9.16
C PHE A 323 33.60 -10.59 8.36
N LYS A 324 34.23 -10.03 7.34
CA LYS A 324 35.26 -10.73 6.53
C LYS A 324 36.48 -11.06 7.32
N ASN A 325 36.84 -10.24 8.32
CA ASN A 325 38.07 -10.40 9.11
C ASN A 325 37.88 -11.15 10.43
N ASN A 326 36.69 -11.67 10.74
CA ASN A 326 36.33 -12.30 12.02
C ASN A 326 36.69 -11.45 13.27
N SER A 327 36.69 -10.10 13.12
CA SER A 327 37.10 -9.15 14.15
C SER A 327 35.96 -8.38 14.73
N PHE A 328 34.84 -9.05 15.10
CA PHE A 328 33.70 -8.42 15.77
C PHE A 328 34.08 -8.09 17.20
N THR A 329 34.13 -6.79 17.54
CA THR A 329 34.50 -6.28 18.85
C THR A 329 33.28 -5.97 19.72
N PHE A 330 33.50 -5.79 21.04
CA PHE A 330 32.45 -5.40 21.97
C PHE A 330 31.92 -3.98 21.68
N ASP A 331 32.76 -3.10 21.12
CA ASP A 331 32.35 -1.76 20.68
C ASP A 331 31.45 -1.82 19.45
N ASP A 332 31.68 -2.74 18.52
CA ASP A 332 30.78 -2.97 17.38
C ASP A 332 29.41 -3.48 17.85
N PHE A 333 29.39 -4.31 18.91
CA PHE A 333 28.15 -4.75 19.55
C PHE A 333 27.39 -3.62 20.22
N LEU A 334 28.07 -2.71 20.91
CA LEU A 334 27.44 -1.54 21.54
C LEU A 334 26.84 -0.59 20.50
N VAL A 335 27.53 -0.35 19.40
CA VAL A 335 27.02 0.46 18.28
C VAL A 335 25.76 -0.17 17.66
N GLN A 336 25.74 -1.50 17.50
CA GLN A 336 24.56 -2.21 17.03
C GLN A 336 23.40 -2.14 18.03
N PHE A 337 23.69 -2.25 19.32
CA PHE A 337 22.68 -2.18 20.36
C PHE A 337 22.05 -0.79 20.48
N GLU A 338 22.84 0.30 20.36
CA GLU A 338 22.32 1.66 20.30
C GLU A 338 21.46 1.91 19.06
N GLN A 339 21.81 1.31 17.93
CA GLN A 339 21.02 1.42 16.70
C GLN A 339 19.71 0.63 16.76
N ILE A 340 19.71 -0.56 17.34
CA ILE A 340 18.50 -1.32 17.63
C ILE A 340 17.56 -0.52 18.55
N GLN A 341 18.08 0.21 19.52
CA GLN A 341 17.28 1.11 20.36
C GLN A 341 16.69 2.31 19.58
N LYS A 342 17.40 2.83 18.58
CA LYS A 342 16.92 3.92 17.71
C LYS A 342 15.88 3.47 16.68
N MET A 343 15.87 2.19 16.30
CA MET A 343 14.93 1.59 15.33
C MET A 343 13.54 1.31 15.90
N GLY A 344 13.31 1.48 17.19
CA GLY A 344 12.02 1.27 17.85
C GLY A 344 12.11 0.40 19.09
N ASN A 345 11.13 0.50 19.97
CA ASN A 345 11.10 -0.26 21.22
C ASN A 345 11.21 -1.76 20.96
N LEU A 346 12.11 -2.44 21.65
CA LEU A 346 12.29 -3.92 21.61
C LEU A 346 11.00 -4.73 21.81
N SER A 347 9.94 -4.09 22.32
CA SER A 347 8.59 -4.67 22.41
C SER A 347 7.92 -4.87 21.03
N GLU A 348 8.26 -4.09 20.01
CA GLU A 348 7.73 -4.26 18.65
C GLU A 348 8.43 -5.41 17.92
N LEU A 349 9.72 -5.63 18.18
CA LEU A 349 10.47 -6.77 17.64
C LEU A 349 10.02 -8.12 18.26
N LYS A 350 9.59 -8.13 19.53
CA LYS A 350 9.04 -9.34 20.18
C LYS A 350 7.63 -9.70 19.71
N SER A 351 6.86 -8.76 19.16
CA SER A 351 5.53 -9.05 18.60
C SER A 351 5.58 -9.80 17.26
N HIS A 352 6.77 -9.88 16.64
CA HIS A 352 7.00 -10.59 15.37
C HIS A 352 7.57 -12.00 15.55
N GLN A 353 7.81 -12.45 16.80
CA GLN A 353 8.33 -13.80 17.11
C GLN A 353 7.38 -14.70 17.89
N LYS A 354 6.10 -14.33 18.04
CA LYS A 354 5.09 -15.22 18.64
C LYS A 354 3.98 -15.54 17.68
#